data_951175c108be4b123e1f5ec082cf1052
#
_entry.id   951175c108be4b123e1f5ec082cf1052
#
_cell.length_a   1.000
_cell.length_b   1.000
_cell.length_c   1.000
_cell.angle_alpha   90.00
_cell.angle_beta   90.00
_cell.angle_gamma   90.00
#
_symmetry.space_group_name_H-M   'P 1'
#
loop_
_entity.id
_entity.type
_entity.pdbx_description
1 polymer ?
#
loop_
_entity_poly.entity_id
_entity_poly.type
_entity_poly.pdbx_seq_one_letter_code
_entity_poly.pdbx_strand_id
1 'polypeptide(L)'
;MDDAVPAGRLVFWTPTAPAAAWADDPRGPALVHEHHVRGAAARGLRHVDPAWIGVSFGVGRAARHRIGSALTDWLRRHEHLRSRLEPARGRCLRRTLPASAVTLHQEDVGDFADGASVRRQIEAFFDRSTGPLGWPHVVFATVEGAGGATVFAGADHGIVDGCTLAMIPGQIRDALAGRAAHAPGPTYLDFGAEERNLVGRLPPGPEHADQWRALLGTAHGRTPAFPLPLGVPEAPVAQCSAYRWLLDGPAAARFADASRAGGGTTAAGLLACLALAVADVAGEPHLSAVGLADTRPDRWRGAPGWFVGLHPVHIPAHPGAAFADTLALAAAELRRRPPGPGSSLPHISRMLRREVHPRFVVSYLDVRRVVGTPPRPEDRMLRSRIHGAAEVYVWLTRSERGVHLSMRFPDTGVARAGVGRFVRAVARAVAMACRGADAVSVPA
;
A
#
# COMPACT_ATOMS: atom_id res chain seq x y z
N MET A 1 0.78 13.65 -5.01
CA MET A 1 0.86 14.65 -3.90
C MET A 1 0.03 15.88 -4.27
N ASP A 2 -1.30 15.74 -4.44
CA ASP A 2 -2.13 16.82 -5.01
C ASP A 2 -2.77 17.76 -3.97
N ASP A 3 -2.64 17.50 -2.67
CA ASP A 3 -3.17 18.34 -1.61
C ASP A 3 -2.06 19.10 -0.89
N ALA A 4 -2.39 20.32 -0.49
CA ALA A 4 -1.51 21.38 -0.05
C ALA A 4 -0.31 20.93 0.82
N VAL A 5 0.85 20.79 0.20
CA VAL A 5 2.11 20.81 0.91
C VAL A 5 2.27 22.24 1.47
N PRO A 6 2.56 22.42 2.78
CA PRO A 6 2.69 23.75 3.33
C PRO A 6 3.93 24.45 2.79
N ALA A 7 3.88 25.77 2.67
CA ALA A 7 5.05 26.62 2.54
C ALA A 7 5.79 26.68 3.89
N GLY A 8 7.08 26.99 3.88
CA GLY A 8 7.89 27.13 5.09
C GLY A 8 9.33 26.69 4.91
N ARG A 9 10.02 26.49 6.02
CA ARG A 9 11.42 26.05 6.05
C ARG A 9 11.50 24.55 5.87
N LEU A 10 12.20 24.13 4.82
CA LEU A 10 12.40 22.74 4.44
C LEU A 10 13.72 22.21 4.99
N VAL A 11 13.66 21.03 5.63
CA VAL A 11 14.83 20.32 6.16
C VAL A 11 14.76 18.87 5.70
N PHE A 12 15.87 18.34 5.17
CA PHE A 12 16.02 16.93 4.84
C PHE A 12 16.73 16.17 5.96
N TRP A 13 16.34 14.89 6.12
CA TRP A 13 16.88 14.00 7.14
C TRP A 13 17.24 12.66 6.49
N THR A 14 18.54 12.37 6.44
CA THR A 14 19.08 11.17 5.81
C THR A 14 19.72 10.28 6.85
N PRO A 15 19.27 9.00 7.00
CA PRO A 15 19.95 8.04 7.85
C PRO A 15 21.39 7.81 7.38
N THR A 16 22.32 7.79 8.31
CA THR A 16 23.75 7.53 8.08
C THR A 16 24.28 6.52 9.08
N ALA A 17 25.31 5.76 8.68
CA ALA A 17 26.04 4.85 9.55
C ALA A 17 27.47 4.65 9.04
N PRO A 18 28.44 4.32 9.90
CA PRO A 18 29.80 3.96 9.50
C PRO A 18 29.78 2.69 8.62
N ALA A 19 30.57 2.68 7.55
CA ALA A 19 30.66 1.53 6.66
C ALA A 19 31.09 0.23 7.39
N ALA A 20 31.96 0.34 8.39
CA ALA A 20 32.44 -0.78 9.19
C ALA A 20 31.40 -1.36 10.15
N ALA A 21 30.24 -0.71 10.35
CA ALA A 21 29.20 -1.16 11.26
C ALA A 21 28.26 -2.23 10.65
N TRP A 22 28.37 -2.50 9.36
CA TRP A 22 27.54 -3.51 8.68
C TRP A 22 28.01 -4.92 9.03
N ALA A 23 27.12 -5.71 9.62
CA ALA A 23 27.35 -7.12 9.95
C ALA A 23 26.50 -8.03 9.05
N ASP A 24 27.03 -9.20 8.75
CA ASP A 24 26.28 -10.23 8.04
C ASP A 24 25.13 -10.74 8.92
N ASP A 25 23.97 -10.93 8.32
CA ASP A 25 22.76 -11.41 8.98
C ASP A 25 22.30 -12.70 8.29
N PRO A 26 22.29 -13.85 9.00
CA PRO A 26 21.97 -15.14 8.38
C PRO A 26 20.48 -15.30 8.05
N ARG A 27 19.60 -14.41 8.54
CA ARG A 27 18.16 -14.52 8.29
C ARG A 27 17.84 -14.25 6.82
N GLY A 28 17.20 -15.20 6.17
CA GLY A 28 16.76 -15.05 4.78
C GLY A 28 15.76 -13.91 4.63
N PRO A 29 15.78 -13.17 3.50
CA PRO A 29 14.81 -12.11 3.23
C PRO A 29 13.40 -12.67 2.99
N ALA A 30 12.36 -11.87 3.25
CA ALA A 30 11.02 -12.19 2.79
C ALA A 30 11.01 -12.33 1.26
N LEU A 31 10.20 -13.26 0.74
CA LEU A 31 10.21 -13.62 -0.68
C LEU A 31 9.90 -12.43 -1.59
N VAL A 32 8.93 -11.59 -1.19
CA VAL A 32 8.55 -10.40 -1.96
C VAL A 32 9.66 -9.35 -1.97
N HIS A 33 10.36 -9.17 -0.86
CA HIS A 33 11.49 -8.23 -0.76
C HIS A 33 12.68 -8.69 -1.61
N GLU A 34 13.03 -9.99 -1.56
CA GLU A 34 14.08 -10.54 -2.42
C GLU A 34 13.74 -10.40 -3.91
N HIS A 35 12.48 -10.68 -4.28
CA HIS A 35 12.01 -10.52 -5.66
C HIS A 35 12.14 -9.07 -6.14
N HIS A 36 11.75 -8.11 -5.30
CA HIS A 36 11.87 -6.68 -5.59
C HIS A 36 13.33 -6.25 -5.83
N VAL A 37 14.22 -6.62 -4.92
CA VAL A 37 15.66 -6.30 -5.02
C VAL A 37 16.30 -6.96 -6.24
N ARG A 38 16.01 -8.24 -6.50
CA ARG A 38 16.53 -8.95 -7.69
C ARG A 38 15.99 -8.38 -8.99
N GLY A 39 14.72 -8.03 -9.03
CA GLY A 39 14.11 -7.37 -10.18
C GLY A 39 14.75 -6.01 -10.47
N ALA A 40 15.05 -5.23 -9.45
CA ALA A 40 15.75 -3.96 -9.60
C ALA A 40 17.19 -4.17 -10.09
N ALA A 41 17.92 -5.12 -9.53
CA ALA A 41 19.27 -5.45 -9.96
C ALA A 41 19.34 -5.92 -11.43
N ALA A 42 18.36 -6.72 -11.88
CA ALA A 42 18.28 -7.20 -13.24
C ALA A 42 18.02 -6.08 -14.26
N ARG A 43 17.26 -5.04 -13.89
CA ARG A 43 17.01 -3.87 -14.76
C ARG A 43 18.19 -2.90 -14.83
N GLY A 44 19.14 -3.00 -13.91
CA GLY A 44 20.27 -2.09 -13.78
C GLY A 44 19.92 -0.75 -13.11
N LEU A 45 20.87 -0.14 -12.41
CA LEU A 45 20.68 1.08 -11.60
C LEU A 45 20.18 2.30 -12.38
N ARG A 46 20.38 2.32 -13.72
CA ARG A 46 20.04 3.47 -14.57
C ARG A 46 18.58 3.51 -15.05
N HIS A 47 17.78 2.47 -14.75
CA HIS A 47 16.43 2.30 -15.30
C HIS A 47 15.40 1.88 -14.24
N VAL A 48 15.72 2.08 -12.96
CA VAL A 48 14.76 1.85 -11.87
C VAL A 48 13.97 3.13 -11.66
N ASP A 49 12.73 3.17 -12.13
CA ASP A 49 11.81 4.24 -11.77
C ASP A 49 11.71 4.33 -10.24
N PRO A 50 11.67 5.54 -9.67
CA PRO A 50 11.46 5.72 -8.24
C PRO A 50 10.19 4.97 -7.81
N ALA A 51 10.32 4.00 -6.92
CA ALA A 51 9.22 3.18 -6.42
C ALA A 51 8.97 3.42 -4.92
N TRP A 52 9.20 4.65 -4.45
CA TRP A 52 8.91 4.97 -3.07
C TRP A 52 7.42 5.18 -2.83
N ILE A 53 7.00 4.79 -1.65
CA ILE A 53 5.72 5.17 -1.06
C ILE A 53 5.99 5.88 0.26
N GLY A 54 5.05 6.70 0.71
CA GLY A 54 5.32 7.54 1.86
C GLY A 54 4.07 8.01 2.59
N VAL A 55 4.29 8.82 3.60
CA VAL A 55 3.22 9.46 4.38
C VAL A 55 3.64 10.85 4.80
N SER A 56 2.68 11.80 4.83
CA SER A 56 2.84 13.11 5.44
C SER A 56 1.90 13.28 6.61
N PHE A 57 2.39 13.93 7.68
CA PHE A 57 1.61 14.13 8.92
C PHE A 57 2.13 15.30 9.75
N GLY A 58 1.21 16.01 10.39
CA GLY A 58 1.56 17.10 11.30
C GLY A 58 2.05 16.59 12.66
N VAL A 59 3.06 17.25 13.23
CA VAL A 59 3.61 16.97 14.57
C VAL A 59 3.47 18.15 15.53
N GLY A 60 2.70 19.19 15.14
CA GLY A 60 2.52 20.39 15.94
C GLY A 60 3.80 21.22 16.09
N ARG A 61 3.89 21.99 17.16
CA ARG A 61 5.04 22.87 17.41
C ARG A 61 6.21 22.14 18.11
N ALA A 62 6.57 20.97 17.63
CA ALA A 62 7.72 20.24 18.13
C ALA A 62 9.02 20.90 17.68
N ALA A 63 9.98 21.04 18.60
CA ALA A 63 11.28 21.57 18.27
C ALA A 63 12.05 20.60 17.34
N ARG A 64 12.82 21.12 16.38
CA ARG A 64 13.53 20.36 15.33
C ARG A 64 14.38 19.21 15.92
N HIS A 65 15.14 19.48 16.99
CA HIS A 65 15.97 18.45 17.62
C HIS A 65 15.12 17.28 18.19
N ARG A 66 13.92 17.56 18.73
CA ARG A 66 12.99 16.51 19.21
C ARG A 66 12.43 15.69 18.07
N ILE A 67 12.13 16.33 16.93
CA ILE A 67 11.71 15.61 15.72
C ILE A 67 12.86 14.69 15.28
N GLY A 68 14.10 15.18 15.17
CA GLY A 68 15.25 14.38 14.80
C GLY A 68 15.48 13.19 15.75
N SER A 69 15.35 13.40 17.07
CA SER A 69 15.43 12.30 18.05
C SER A 69 14.34 11.25 17.84
N ALA A 70 13.08 11.66 17.67
CA ALA A 70 11.97 10.74 17.46
C ALA A 70 12.13 9.91 16.17
N LEU A 71 12.59 10.53 15.07
CA LEU A 71 12.89 9.85 13.81
C LEU A 71 14.05 8.85 13.98
N THR A 72 15.10 9.25 14.69
CA THR A 72 16.26 8.38 14.97
C THR A 72 15.84 7.17 15.81
N ASP A 73 15.05 7.37 16.85
CA ASP A 73 14.56 6.31 17.73
C ASP A 73 13.64 5.35 16.98
N TRP A 74 12.82 5.86 16.07
CA TRP A 74 11.98 5.05 15.22
C TRP A 74 12.81 4.15 14.27
N LEU A 75 13.85 4.69 13.62
CA LEU A 75 14.79 3.94 12.79
C LEU A 75 15.53 2.84 13.58
N ARG A 76 16.02 3.20 14.77
CA ARG A 76 16.75 2.28 15.65
C ARG A 76 15.90 1.12 16.14
N ARG A 77 14.62 1.38 16.38
CA ARG A 77 13.66 0.37 16.85
C ARG A 77 13.35 -0.67 15.80
N HIS A 78 13.21 -0.26 14.55
CA HIS A 78 12.75 -1.13 13.47
C HIS A 78 13.91 -1.68 12.66
N GLU A 79 14.31 -2.90 12.97
CA GLU A 79 15.50 -3.56 12.44
C GLU A 79 15.55 -3.64 10.91
N HIS A 80 14.40 -3.83 10.24
CA HIS A 80 14.33 -3.89 8.78
C HIS A 80 14.70 -2.56 8.10
N LEU A 81 14.55 -1.41 8.78
CA LEU A 81 14.93 -0.09 8.27
C LEU A 81 16.45 0.14 8.29
N ARG A 82 17.17 -0.66 9.06
CA ARG A 82 18.63 -0.63 9.18
C ARG A 82 19.29 -1.91 8.65
N SER A 83 18.59 -2.58 7.74
CA SER A 83 19.05 -3.78 7.03
C SER A 83 19.02 -3.51 5.53
N ARG A 84 19.92 -4.12 4.78
CA ARG A 84 19.94 -4.08 3.32
C ARG A 84 20.14 -5.48 2.73
N LEU A 85 19.73 -5.64 1.48
CA LEU A 85 19.96 -6.84 0.70
C LEU A 85 20.97 -6.56 -0.40
N GLU A 86 21.98 -7.41 -0.50
CA GLU A 86 23.00 -7.38 -1.55
C GLU A 86 22.75 -8.53 -2.51
N PRO A 87 22.42 -8.26 -3.80
CA PRO A 87 22.26 -9.32 -4.80
C PRO A 87 23.55 -10.12 -4.97
N ALA A 88 23.46 -11.44 -4.83
CA ALA A 88 24.54 -12.38 -5.07
C ALA A 88 24.06 -13.48 -6.03
N ARG A 89 24.97 -14.33 -6.54
CA ARG A 89 24.62 -15.42 -7.45
C ARG A 89 23.50 -16.31 -6.86
N GLY A 90 22.31 -16.21 -7.46
CA GLY A 90 21.14 -17.03 -7.08
C GLY A 90 20.41 -16.66 -5.79
N ARG A 91 20.93 -15.74 -4.97
CA ARG A 91 20.35 -15.33 -3.67
C ARG A 91 20.61 -13.86 -3.38
N CYS A 92 19.99 -13.32 -2.32
CA CYS A 92 20.38 -12.05 -1.72
C CYS A 92 21.03 -12.32 -0.34
N LEU A 93 22.15 -11.67 -0.07
CA LEU A 93 22.77 -11.63 1.24
C LEU A 93 22.18 -10.47 2.03
N ARG A 94 21.98 -10.69 3.33
CA ARG A 94 21.52 -9.62 4.22
C ARG A 94 22.66 -9.08 5.04
N ARG A 95 22.69 -7.75 5.17
CA ARG A 95 23.52 -7.08 6.16
C ARG A 95 22.65 -6.15 7.01
N THR A 96 22.94 -6.13 8.31
CA THR A 96 22.15 -5.37 9.29
C THR A 96 23.08 -4.52 10.16
N LEU A 97 22.67 -3.28 10.44
CA LEU A 97 23.36 -2.36 11.33
C LEU A 97 22.89 -2.55 12.78
N PRO A 98 23.76 -2.49 13.78
CA PRO A 98 23.33 -2.33 15.16
C PRO A 98 22.57 -1.00 15.33
N ALA A 99 21.58 -0.97 16.21
CA ALA A 99 20.75 0.21 16.42
C ALA A 99 21.58 1.47 16.77
N SER A 100 22.62 1.31 17.58
CA SER A 100 23.50 2.40 18.03
C SER A 100 24.32 3.04 16.90
N ALA A 101 24.55 2.33 15.78
CA ALA A 101 25.31 2.85 14.65
C ALA A 101 24.52 3.80 13.76
N VAL A 102 23.18 3.80 13.87
CA VAL A 102 22.33 4.64 13.02
C VAL A 102 22.20 6.04 13.60
N THR A 103 22.50 7.03 12.79
CA THR A 103 22.33 8.47 13.05
C THR A 103 21.54 9.12 11.93
N LEU A 104 21.05 10.33 12.14
CA LEU A 104 20.42 11.15 11.12
C LEU A 104 21.29 12.36 10.79
N HIS A 105 21.65 12.47 9.52
CA HIS A 105 22.21 13.71 8.97
C HIS A 105 21.07 14.67 8.64
N GLN A 106 21.21 15.92 9.05
CA GLN A 106 20.27 17.01 8.80
C GLN A 106 20.85 17.97 7.78
N GLU A 107 20.07 18.28 6.73
CA GLU A 107 20.39 19.31 5.73
C GLU A 107 19.28 20.36 5.75
N ASP A 108 19.63 21.59 6.04
CA ASP A 108 18.72 22.74 5.98
C ASP A 108 18.68 23.27 4.54
N VAL A 109 17.54 23.06 3.84
CA VAL A 109 17.40 23.43 2.43
C VAL A 109 16.99 24.89 2.25
N GLY A 110 16.40 25.50 3.30
CA GLY A 110 15.99 26.90 3.30
C GLY A 110 14.47 27.10 3.30
N ASP A 111 14.06 28.36 3.10
CA ASP A 111 12.67 28.80 3.15
C ASP A 111 12.05 28.82 1.76
N PHE A 112 10.80 28.36 1.67
CA PHE A 112 10.00 28.32 0.46
C PHE A 112 8.66 29.03 0.67
N ALA A 113 8.34 29.94 -0.24
CA ALA A 113 7.12 30.75 -0.18
C ALA A 113 5.86 30.00 -0.62
N ASP A 114 6.02 28.87 -1.33
CA ASP A 114 4.89 28.08 -1.84
C ASP A 114 5.10 26.58 -1.70
N GLY A 115 3.99 25.87 -1.47
CA GLY A 115 4.01 24.43 -1.27
C GLY A 115 4.32 23.61 -2.54
N ALA A 116 4.13 24.18 -3.73
CA ALA A 116 4.46 23.47 -4.97
C ALA A 116 5.99 23.35 -5.15
N SER A 117 6.72 24.38 -4.77
CA SER A 117 8.20 24.36 -4.75
C SER A 117 8.71 23.37 -3.70
N VAL A 118 8.16 23.41 -2.48
CA VAL A 118 8.48 22.43 -1.42
C VAL A 118 8.24 21.01 -1.91
N ARG A 119 7.09 20.75 -2.52
CA ARG A 119 6.75 19.43 -3.07
C ARG A 119 7.78 18.94 -4.07
N ARG A 120 8.18 19.78 -5.03
CA ARG A 120 9.20 19.40 -6.03
C ARG A 120 10.52 19.00 -5.38
N GLN A 121 10.94 19.72 -4.35
CA GLN A 121 12.17 19.41 -3.61
C GLN A 121 12.06 18.07 -2.86
N ILE A 122 10.94 17.82 -2.18
CA ILE A 122 10.70 16.57 -1.45
C ILE A 122 10.64 15.38 -2.43
N GLU A 123 9.88 15.50 -3.55
CA GLU A 123 9.80 14.45 -4.56
C GLU A 123 11.20 14.13 -5.11
N ALA A 124 11.96 15.14 -5.52
CA ALA A 124 13.32 14.96 -6.03
C ALA A 124 14.28 14.38 -4.97
N PHE A 125 14.12 14.75 -3.70
CA PHE A 125 14.89 14.16 -2.61
C PHE A 125 14.57 12.69 -2.41
N PHE A 126 13.30 12.31 -2.38
CA PHE A 126 12.88 10.92 -2.23
C PHE A 126 13.31 10.08 -3.43
N ASP A 127 13.15 10.58 -4.66
CA ASP A 127 13.54 9.90 -5.89
C ASP A 127 15.03 9.53 -5.93
N ARG A 128 15.92 10.42 -5.44
CA ARG A 128 17.36 10.17 -5.45
C ARG A 128 17.90 9.45 -4.21
N SER A 129 17.13 9.42 -3.11
CA SER A 129 17.62 9.00 -1.80
C SER A 129 17.02 7.69 -1.30
N THR A 130 15.98 7.16 -1.98
CA THR A 130 15.38 5.87 -1.65
C THR A 130 15.58 4.90 -2.80
N GLY A 131 15.70 3.62 -2.50
CA GLY A 131 15.76 2.59 -3.53
C GLY A 131 16.07 1.21 -2.97
N PRO A 132 15.85 0.16 -3.79
CA PRO A 132 15.97 -1.22 -3.34
C PRO A 132 17.39 -1.73 -3.21
N LEU A 133 18.37 -1.10 -3.91
CA LEU A 133 19.75 -1.61 -4.04
C LEU A 133 20.75 -0.91 -3.12
N GLY A 134 20.33 0.14 -2.42
CA GLY A 134 21.18 0.91 -1.52
C GLY A 134 20.49 1.19 -0.20
N TRP A 135 21.26 1.58 0.78
CA TRP A 135 20.76 2.10 2.05
C TRP A 135 21.15 3.60 2.14
N PRO A 136 20.27 4.46 2.65
CA PRO A 136 19.03 4.20 3.37
C PRO A 136 17.85 3.85 2.44
N HIS A 137 16.93 3.02 2.91
CA HIS A 137 15.66 2.72 2.23
C HIS A 137 14.54 3.68 2.61
N VAL A 138 14.73 4.48 3.66
CA VAL A 138 13.78 5.49 4.15
C VAL A 138 14.50 6.78 4.43
N VAL A 139 13.90 7.89 4.04
CA VAL A 139 14.37 9.25 4.34
C VAL A 139 13.19 10.11 4.78
N PHE A 140 13.48 11.24 5.42
CA PHE A 140 12.43 12.14 5.87
C PHE A 140 12.70 13.56 5.41
N ALA A 141 11.62 14.33 5.30
CA ALA A 141 11.67 15.77 5.18
C ALA A 141 10.73 16.40 6.21
N THR A 142 11.09 17.58 6.70
CA THR A 142 10.19 18.37 7.54
C THR A 142 9.98 19.73 6.92
N VAL A 143 8.74 20.21 6.97
CA VAL A 143 8.39 21.59 6.60
C VAL A 143 7.92 22.28 7.87
N GLU A 144 8.65 23.30 8.28
CA GLU A 144 8.39 24.09 9.48
C GLU A 144 7.70 25.40 9.10
N GLY A 145 6.54 25.66 9.68
CA GLY A 145 5.74 26.86 9.44
C GLY A 145 5.09 27.40 10.72
N ALA A 146 4.33 28.47 10.60
CA ALA A 146 3.68 29.13 11.76
C ALA A 146 2.73 28.19 12.53
N GLY A 147 2.10 27.20 11.86
CA GLY A 147 1.21 26.23 12.47
C GLY A 147 1.89 25.03 13.13
N GLY A 148 3.21 24.91 13.01
CA GLY A 148 4.00 23.76 13.46
C GLY A 148 4.74 23.08 12.32
N ALA A 149 5.20 21.85 12.55
CA ALA A 149 5.97 21.10 11.57
C ALA A 149 5.13 19.97 10.97
N THR A 150 5.29 19.76 9.65
CA THR A 150 4.79 18.61 8.91
C THR A 150 5.98 17.71 8.56
N VAL A 151 5.89 16.44 8.92
CA VAL A 151 6.86 15.40 8.57
C VAL A 151 6.40 14.69 7.32
N PHE A 152 7.32 14.45 6.40
CA PHE A 152 7.18 13.63 5.21
C PHE A 152 8.15 12.46 5.34
N ALA A 153 7.66 11.24 5.28
CA ALA A 153 8.50 10.02 5.25
C ALA A 153 8.34 9.37 3.88
N GLY A 154 9.46 9.16 3.18
CA GLY A 154 9.51 8.42 1.92
C GLY A 154 10.35 7.16 2.08
N ALA A 155 9.85 6.02 1.64
CA ALA A 155 10.53 4.74 1.78
C ALA A 155 10.42 3.91 0.51
N ASP A 156 11.45 3.11 0.20
CA ASP A 156 11.36 2.09 -0.85
C ASP A 156 10.21 1.12 -0.54
N HIS A 157 9.41 0.80 -1.56
CA HIS A 157 8.24 -0.07 -1.38
C HIS A 157 8.62 -1.49 -0.93
N GLY A 158 9.86 -1.92 -1.14
CA GLY A 158 10.35 -3.23 -0.72
C GLY A 158 10.39 -3.45 0.80
N ILE A 159 10.34 -2.36 1.58
CA ILE A 159 10.44 -2.43 3.05
C ILE A 159 9.20 -1.93 3.80
N VAL A 160 8.23 -1.37 3.13
CA VAL A 160 6.99 -0.85 3.74
C VAL A 160 5.76 -1.16 2.88
N ASP A 161 4.62 -1.26 3.52
CA ASP A 161 3.29 -1.40 2.90
C ASP A 161 2.30 -0.37 3.44
N GLY A 162 1.05 -0.43 2.99
CA GLY A 162 0.00 0.50 3.41
C GLY A 162 -0.28 0.48 4.92
N CYS A 163 -0.21 -0.70 5.57
CA CYS A 163 -0.36 -0.80 7.01
C CYS A 163 0.81 -0.13 7.75
N THR A 164 2.03 -0.35 7.28
CA THR A 164 3.23 0.32 7.81
C THR A 164 3.12 1.84 7.69
N LEU A 165 2.72 2.34 6.51
CA LEU A 165 2.53 3.79 6.33
C LEU A 165 1.47 4.36 7.27
N ALA A 166 0.41 3.61 7.55
CA ALA A 166 -0.62 4.03 8.51
C ALA A 166 -0.12 4.03 9.98
N MET A 167 0.87 3.20 10.32
CA MET A 167 1.46 3.16 11.66
C MET A 167 2.48 4.28 11.93
N ILE A 168 3.21 4.73 10.92
CA ILE A 168 4.31 5.72 11.08
C ILE A 168 3.88 6.98 11.81
N PRO A 169 2.77 7.68 11.43
CA PRO A 169 2.38 8.93 12.09
C PRO A 169 2.13 8.75 13.58
N GLY A 170 1.44 7.67 13.97
CA GLY A 170 1.17 7.34 15.36
C GLY A 170 2.44 7.09 16.15
N GLN A 171 3.32 6.24 15.65
CA GLN A 171 4.57 5.87 16.32
C GLN A 171 5.50 7.08 16.52
N ILE A 172 5.62 7.97 15.53
CA ILE A 172 6.44 9.19 15.66
C ILE A 172 5.82 10.17 16.65
N ARG A 173 4.50 10.38 16.61
CA ARG A 173 3.81 11.24 17.58
C ARG A 173 3.89 10.70 19.00
N ASP A 174 3.85 9.38 19.18
CA ASP A 174 4.01 8.74 20.48
C ASP A 174 5.42 8.95 21.03
N ALA A 175 6.45 8.81 20.19
CA ALA A 175 7.83 9.12 20.56
C ALA A 175 8.01 10.59 20.96
N LEU A 176 7.44 11.53 20.21
CA LEU A 176 7.49 12.97 20.53
C LEU A 176 6.77 13.30 21.84
N ALA A 177 5.72 12.55 22.18
CA ALA A 177 4.97 12.71 23.42
C ALA A 177 5.63 11.99 24.61
N GLY A 178 6.76 11.30 24.41
CA GLY A 178 7.40 10.50 25.47
C GLY A 178 6.59 9.28 25.88
N ARG A 179 5.62 8.84 25.05
CA ARG A 179 4.85 7.63 25.35
C ARG A 179 5.72 6.40 25.10
N ALA A 180 5.65 5.44 26.03
CA ALA A 180 6.40 4.20 25.90
C ALA A 180 6.00 3.47 24.60
N ALA A 181 6.99 3.09 23.85
CA ALA A 181 6.76 2.19 22.72
C ALA A 181 6.31 0.82 23.23
N HIS A 182 5.47 0.17 22.47
CA HIS A 182 5.19 -1.25 22.69
C HIS A 182 6.50 -2.04 22.74
N ALA A 183 6.56 -3.06 23.59
CA ALA A 183 7.72 -3.94 23.66
C ALA A 183 8.08 -4.45 22.24
N PRO A 184 9.36 -4.59 21.92
CA PRO A 184 9.77 -5.10 20.63
C PRO A 184 9.21 -6.52 20.44
N GLY A 185 8.36 -6.68 19.46
CA GLY A 185 7.89 -7.96 18.98
C GLY A 185 8.83 -8.53 17.90
N PRO A 186 8.46 -9.68 17.29
CA PRO A 186 9.21 -10.24 16.17
C PRO A 186 9.25 -9.23 15.02
N THR A 187 10.38 -9.16 14.34
CA THR A 187 10.65 -8.17 13.29
C THR A 187 10.24 -8.71 11.90
N TYR A 188 10.21 -7.84 10.90
CA TYR A 188 10.02 -8.25 9.51
C TYR A 188 11.16 -9.16 9.01
N LEU A 189 12.35 -9.07 9.61
CA LEU A 189 13.47 -9.96 9.30
C LEU A 189 13.19 -11.39 9.78
N ASP A 190 12.60 -11.54 10.96
CA ASP A 190 12.19 -12.83 11.50
C ASP A 190 11.06 -13.45 10.67
N PHE A 191 10.11 -12.60 10.21
CA PHE A 191 9.06 -13.03 9.28
C PHE A 191 9.65 -13.60 7.99
N GLY A 192 10.65 -12.94 7.38
CA GLY A 192 11.27 -13.40 6.15
C GLY A 192 11.91 -14.79 6.31
N ALA A 193 12.59 -15.03 7.44
CA ALA A 193 13.16 -16.33 7.74
C ALA A 193 12.08 -17.40 7.92
N GLU A 194 10.99 -17.09 8.61
CA GLU A 194 9.88 -18.00 8.83
C GLU A 194 9.08 -18.28 7.55
N GLU A 195 8.77 -17.24 6.75
CA GLU A 195 8.08 -17.38 5.46
C GLU A 195 8.80 -18.42 4.57
N ARG A 196 10.13 -18.36 4.50
CA ARG A 196 10.93 -19.30 3.72
C ARG A 196 10.81 -20.73 4.23
N ASN A 197 10.84 -20.92 5.54
CA ASN A 197 10.68 -22.22 6.16
C ASN A 197 9.29 -22.81 5.90
N LEU A 198 8.24 -21.99 5.99
CA LEU A 198 6.86 -22.39 5.74
C LEU A 198 6.63 -22.74 4.26
N VAL A 199 7.05 -21.87 3.34
CA VAL A 199 6.90 -22.08 1.90
C VAL A 199 7.71 -23.26 1.39
N GLY A 200 8.85 -23.57 2.02
CA GLY A 200 9.65 -24.77 1.72
C GLY A 200 8.99 -26.08 2.14
N ARG A 201 8.09 -26.04 3.12
CA ARG A 201 7.44 -27.24 3.71
C ARG A 201 6.00 -27.45 3.22
N LEU A 202 5.33 -26.40 2.75
CA LEU A 202 3.94 -26.43 2.32
C LEU A 202 3.88 -26.19 0.81
N PRO A 203 3.66 -27.24 -0.01
CA PRO A 203 3.29 -27.00 -1.39
C PRO A 203 1.98 -26.20 -1.42
N PRO A 204 1.81 -25.30 -2.40
CA PRO A 204 0.53 -24.60 -2.58
C PRO A 204 -0.58 -25.64 -2.68
N GLY A 205 -1.65 -25.45 -1.93
CA GLY A 205 -2.82 -26.32 -2.05
C GLY A 205 -3.33 -26.31 -3.51
N PRO A 206 -3.77 -27.46 -4.05
CA PRO A 206 -4.27 -27.53 -5.42
C PRO A 206 -5.37 -26.50 -5.68
N GLU A 207 -6.25 -26.27 -4.73
CA GLU A 207 -7.33 -25.29 -4.82
C GLU A 207 -6.82 -23.85 -5.08
N HIS A 208 -5.75 -23.43 -4.42
CA HIS A 208 -5.15 -22.11 -4.65
C HIS A 208 -4.59 -21.96 -6.07
N ALA A 209 -3.92 -23.01 -6.56
CA ALA A 209 -3.42 -23.01 -7.92
C ALA A 209 -4.57 -22.98 -8.95
N ASP A 210 -5.66 -23.68 -8.68
CA ASP A 210 -6.83 -23.73 -9.57
C ASP A 210 -7.58 -22.41 -9.62
N GLN A 211 -7.71 -21.71 -8.49
CA GLN A 211 -8.26 -20.34 -8.47
C GLN A 211 -7.44 -19.38 -9.34
N TRP A 212 -6.12 -19.44 -9.25
CA TRP A 212 -5.25 -18.62 -10.11
C TRP A 212 -5.33 -19.02 -11.59
N ARG A 213 -5.38 -20.34 -11.90
CA ARG A 213 -5.55 -20.82 -13.28
C ARG A 213 -6.90 -20.39 -13.86
N ALA A 214 -7.96 -20.46 -13.06
CA ALA A 214 -9.29 -19.99 -13.47
C ALA A 214 -9.26 -18.49 -13.79
N LEU A 215 -8.71 -17.64 -12.89
CA LEU A 215 -8.57 -16.20 -13.14
C LEU A 215 -7.76 -15.90 -14.40
N LEU A 216 -6.64 -16.59 -14.60
CA LEU A 216 -5.80 -16.42 -15.79
C LEU A 216 -6.49 -16.92 -17.06
N GLY A 217 -7.33 -17.96 -16.96
CA GLY A 217 -8.13 -18.49 -18.06
C GLY A 217 -9.11 -17.45 -18.62
N THR A 218 -9.75 -16.66 -17.76
CA THR A 218 -10.66 -15.59 -18.18
C THR A 218 -9.97 -14.46 -18.96
N ALA A 219 -8.65 -14.35 -18.88
CA ALA A 219 -7.85 -13.28 -19.49
C ALA A 219 -6.76 -13.81 -20.44
N HIS A 220 -7.05 -14.92 -21.16
CA HIS A 220 -6.15 -15.57 -22.14
C HIS A 220 -4.75 -15.84 -21.58
N GLY A 221 -4.71 -16.32 -20.34
CA GLY A 221 -3.47 -16.65 -19.65
C GLY A 221 -2.75 -15.43 -19.01
N ARG A 222 -3.27 -14.23 -19.09
CA ARG A 222 -2.71 -13.02 -18.43
C ARG A 222 -3.53 -12.72 -17.18
N THR A 223 -3.05 -11.83 -16.32
CA THR A 223 -3.90 -11.27 -15.27
C THR A 223 -4.96 -10.35 -15.87
N PRO A 224 -6.15 -10.23 -15.27
CA PRO A 224 -7.20 -9.34 -15.76
C PRO A 224 -6.68 -7.91 -15.94
N ALA A 225 -7.16 -7.25 -16.98
CA ALA A 225 -6.95 -5.83 -17.22
C ALA A 225 -8.11 -5.01 -16.63
N PHE A 226 -7.90 -3.71 -16.47
CA PHE A 226 -9.01 -2.78 -16.17
C PHE A 226 -10.05 -2.85 -17.31
N PRO A 227 -11.34 -2.91 -16.99
CA PRO A 227 -12.37 -3.27 -17.98
C PRO A 227 -12.69 -2.16 -18.99
N LEU A 228 -12.12 -0.97 -18.84
CA LEU A 228 -12.31 0.12 -19.79
C LEU A 228 -11.00 0.42 -20.55
N PRO A 229 -11.09 0.92 -21.80
CA PRO A 229 -9.91 1.31 -22.56
C PRO A 229 -9.06 2.34 -21.81
N LEU A 230 -7.75 2.19 -21.89
CA LEU A 230 -6.77 3.08 -21.27
C LEU A 230 -6.07 3.99 -22.29
N GLY A 231 -6.20 3.70 -23.59
CA GLY A 231 -5.55 4.48 -24.64
C GLY A 231 -4.03 4.56 -24.48
N VAL A 232 -3.41 3.49 -23.96
CA VAL A 232 -1.97 3.45 -23.73
C VAL A 232 -1.22 3.23 -25.05
N PRO A 233 -0.16 4.02 -25.32
CA PRO A 233 0.77 3.72 -26.42
C PRO A 233 1.60 2.47 -26.11
N GLU A 234 2.41 2.03 -27.08
CA GLU A 234 3.32 0.90 -26.87
C GLU A 234 4.40 1.16 -25.81
N ALA A 235 4.80 2.42 -25.64
CA ALA A 235 5.78 2.83 -24.62
C ALA A 235 5.11 3.12 -23.28
N PRO A 236 5.79 2.89 -22.14
CA PRO A 236 5.31 3.28 -20.82
C PRO A 236 5.02 4.80 -20.75
N VAL A 237 3.91 5.16 -20.12
CA VAL A 237 3.51 6.55 -19.88
C VAL A 237 3.50 6.87 -18.39
N ALA A 238 3.62 8.14 -18.05
CA ALA A 238 3.45 8.59 -16.68
C ALA A 238 2.09 8.14 -16.15
N GLN A 239 2.03 7.77 -14.88
CA GLN A 239 0.77 7.45 -14.22
C GLN A 239 0.24 8.65 -13.45
N CYS A 240 -1.07 8.80 -13.44
CA CYS A 240 -1.78 9.79 -12.65
C CYS A 240 -2.70 9.12 -11.64
N SER A 241 -3.29 9.93 -10.75
CA SER A 241 -4.14 9.46 -9.68
C SER A 241 -5.52 10.10 -9.75
N ALA A 242 -6.54 9.35 -9.31
CA ALA A 242 -7.87 9.87 -9.00
C ALA A 242 -8.19 9.58 -7.54
N TYR A 243 -8.94 10.48 -6.92
CA TYR A 243 -9.33 10.37 -5.52
C TYR A 243 -10.79 10.79 -5.34
N ARG A 244 -11.54 10.03 -4.53
CA ARG A 244 -12.93 10.38 -4.20
C ARG A 244 -13.34 9.84 -2.83
N TRP A 245 -13.93 10.68 -2.00
CA TRP A 245 -14.69 10.24 -0.85
C TRP A 245 -15.98 9.57 -1.32
N LEU A 246 -16.22 8.34 -0.86
CA LEU A 246 -17.42 7.57 -1.17
C LEU A 246 -18.46 7.72 -0.06
N LEU A 247 -18.02 7.71 1.20
CA LEU A 247 -18.83 7.77 2.41
C LEU A 247 -18.12 8.61 3.47
N ASP A 248 -18.85 9.43 4.20
CA ASP A 248 -18.38 10.00 5.46
C ASP A 248 -18.39 8.94 6.60
N GLY A 249 -17.93 9.31 7.80
CA GLY A 249 -17.83 8.41 8.95
C GLY A 249 -19.15 7.73 9.31
N PRO A 250 -20.24 8.48 9.56
CA PRO A 250 -21.56 7.92 9.84
C PRO A 250 -22.13 7.04 8.72
N ALA A 251 -22.06 7.46 7.47
CA ALA A 251 -22.52 6.67 6.32
C ALA A 251 -21.70 5.39 6.17
N ALA A 252 -20.38 5.45 6.42
CA ALA A 252 -19.52 4.30 6.37
C ALA A 252 -19.78 3.30 7.52
N ALA A 253 -20.27 3.76 8.67
CA ALA A 253 -20.74 2.87 9.73
C ALA A 253 -22.02 2.15 9.31
N ARG A 254 -23.04 2.89 8.79
CA ARG A 254 -24.28 2.28 8.30
C ARG A 254 -24.00 1.28 7.15
N PHE A 255 -23.13 1.61 6.21
CA PHE A 255 -22.74 0.69 5.12
C PHE A 255 -22.10 -0.60 5.67
N ALA A 256 -21.27 -0.49 6.70
CA ALA A 256 -20.67 -1.65 7.35
C ALA A 256 -21.71 -2.51 8.07
N ASP A 257 -22.71 -1.91 8.71
CA ASP A 257 -23.82 -2.60 9.37
C ASP A 257 -24.70 -3.33 8.35
N ALA A 258 -25.07 -2.67 7.26
CA ALA A 258 -25.81 -3.24 6.15
C ALA A 258 -25.06 -4.42 5.50
N SER A 259 -23.76 -4.26 5.29
CA SER A 259 -22.94 -5.36 4.74
C SER A 259 -22.90 -6.57 5.69
N ARG A 260 -22.84 -6.35 7.00
CA ARG A 260 -22.89 -7.42 8.02
C ARG A 260 -24.26 -8.10 8.08
N ALA A 261 -25.33 -7.32 8.05
CA ALA A 261 -26.70 -7.86 8.02
C ALA A 261 -26.94 -8.73 6.77
N GLY A 262 -26.33 -8.39 5.63
CA GLY A 262 -26.34 -9.20 4.42
C GLY A 262 -25.31 -10.35 4.40
N GLY A 263 -24.72 -10.72 5.54
CA GLY A 263 -23.79 -11.85 5.69
C GLY A 263 -22.37 -11.59 5.14
N GLY A 264 -22.02 -10.32 4.85
CA GLY A 264 -20.71 -9.92 4.34
C GLY A 264 -19.90 -9.09 5.33
N THR A 265 -18.85 -8.49 4.82
CA THR A 265 -17.99 -7.51 5.50
C THR A 265 -18.02 -6.17 4.75
N THR A 266 -17.52 -5.10 5.35
CA THR A 266 -17.33 -3.83 4.62
C THR A 266 -16.50 -4.01 3.34
N ALA A 267 -15.48 -4.86 3.38
CA ALA A 267 -14.67 -5.19 2.21
C ALA A 267 -15.51 -5.89 1.12
N ALA A 268 -16.32 -6.89 1.50
CA ALA A 268 -17.22 -7.58 0.57
C ALA A 268 -18.23 -6.61 -0.05
N GLY A 269 -18.85 -5.74 0.75
CA GLY A 269 -19.78 -4.74 0.26
C GLY A 269 -19.15 -3.76 -0.73
N LEU A 270 -17.93 -3.30 -0.47
CA LEU A 270 -17.21 -2.43 -1.39
C LEU A 270 -16.79 -3.14 -2.68
N LEU A 271 -16.38 -4.41 -2.60
CA LEU A 271 -16.10 -5.23 -3.78
C LEU A 271 -17.35 -5.50 -4.60
N ALA A 272 -18.50 -5.75 -3.95
CA ALA A 272 -19.79 -5.84 -4.62
C ALA A 272 -20.13 -4.55 -5.39
N CYS A 273 -19.92 -3.37 -4.79
CA CYS A 273 -20.11 -2.10 -5.47
C CYS A 273 -19.13 -1.89 -6.64
N LEU A 274 -17.88 -2.40 -6.55
CA LEU A 274 -16.95 -2.40 -7.69
C LEU A 274 -17.46 -3.32 -8.82
N ALA A 275 -17.97 -4.51 -8.49
CA ALA A 275 -18.50 -5.46 -9.48
C ALA A 275 -19.74 -4.88 -10.20
N LEU A 276 -20.67 -4.28 -9.46
CA LEU A 276 -21.81 -3.58 -10.04
C LEU A 276 -21.40 -2.41 -10.94
N ALA A 277 -20.38 -1.66 -10.52
CA ALA A 277 -19.86 -0.54 -11.32
C ALA A 277 -19.18 -1.04 -12.62
N VAL A 278 -18.46 -2.16 -12.59
CA VAL A 278 -17.88 -2.79 -13.78
C VAL A 278 -18.97 -3.24 -14.75
N ALA A 279 -20.00 -3.90 -14.24
CA ALA A 279 -21.15 -4.32 -15.04
C ALA A 279 -21.88 -3.12 -15.70
N ASP A 280 -22.09 -2.03 -14.94
CA ASP A 280 -22.77 -0.83 -15.42
C ASP A 280 -21.99 -0.06 -16.52
N VAL A 281 -20.66 0.07 -16.38
CA VAL A 281 -19.88 0.94 -17.28
C VAL A 281 -19.17 0.21 -18.42
N ALA A 282 -18.93 -1.09 -18.27
CA ALA A 282 -18.20 -1.92 -19.22
C ALA A 282 -19.05 -3.04 -19.82
N GLY A 283 -20.23 -3.32 -19.24
CA GLY A 283 -21.07 -4.46 -19.65
C GLY A 283 -20.44 -5.82 -19.32
N GLU A 284 -19.36 -5.85 -18.53
CA GLU A 284 -18.69 -7.09 -18.18
C GLU A 284 -19.50 -7.87 -17.14
N PRO A 285 -19.71 -9.19 -17.32
CA PRO A 285 -20.55 -9.98 -16.43
C PRO A 285 -19.89 -10.33 -15.09
N HIS A 286 -18.71 -9.80 -14.81
CA HIS A 286 -17.98 -10.05 -13.58
C HIS A 286 -16.88 -9.00 -13.33
N LEU A 287 -16.57 -8.76 -12.06
CA LEU A 287 -15.33 -8.13 -11.65
C LEU A 287 -14.23 -9.19 -11.61
N SER A 288 -13.25 -9.10 -12.51
CA SER A 288 -12.03 -9.91 -12.45
C SER A 288 -10.83 -9.01 -12.15
N ALA A 289 -10.12 -9.29 -11.07
CA ALA A 289 -8.99 -8.49 -10.61
C ALA A 289 -8.01 -9.32 -9.77
N VAL A 290 -6.85 -8.76 -9.46
CA VAL A 290 -5.94 -9.27 -8.43
C VAL A 290 -6.19 -8.50 -7.14
N GLY A 291 -6.59 -9.20 -6.09
CA GLY A 291 -6.77 -8.64 -4.76
C GLY A 291 -5.45 -8.57 -3.98
N LEU A 292 -5.27 -7.52 -3.17
CA LEU A 292 -4.19 -7.45 -2.18
C LEU A 292 -4.73 -7.80 -0.79
N ALA A 293 -3.94 -8.56 -0.04
CA ALA A 293 -4.23 -8.92 1.33
C ALA A 293 -3.05 -8.61 2.25
N ASP A 294 -3.34 -8.17 3.45
CA ASP A 294 -2.37 -8.18 4.55
C ASP A 294 -2.12 -9.63 4.98
N THR A 295 -0.87 -10.05 4.94
CA THR A 295 -0.44 -11.40 5.31
C THR A 295 0.23 -11.45 6.68
N ARG A 296 0.17 -10.36 7.47
CA ARG A 296 0.74 -10.32 8.82
C ARG A 296 0.07 -11.36 9.71
N PRO A 297 0.78 -12.37 10.22
CA PRO A 297 0.29 -13.18 11.32
C PRO A 297 0.10 -12.31 12.57
N ASP A 298 -0.74 -12.76 13.49
CA ASP A 298 -1.13 -11.97 14.68
C ASP A 298 0.05 -11.42 15.48
N ARG A 299 1.11 -12.20 15.65
CA ARG A 299 2.33 -11.79 16.37
C ARG A 299 3.14 -10.69 15.68
N TRP A 300 2.90 -10.43 14.38
CA TRP A 300 3.52 -9.34 13.61
C TRP A 300 2.60 -8.16 13.35
N ARG A 301 1.40 -8.11 13.92
CA ARG A 301 0.44 -7.03 13.66
C ARG A 301 1.01 -5.63 13.86
N GLY A 302 1.92 -5.46 14.84
CA GLY A 302 2.60 -4.19 15.12
C GLY A 302 3.94 -4.01 14.40
N ALA A 303 4.39 -4.99 13.60
CA ALA A 303 5.66 -4.93 12.90
C ALA A 303 5.55 -4.16 11.58
N PRO A 304 6.31 -3.09 11.37
CA PRO A 304 6.49 -2.50 10.06
C PRO A 304 7.20 -3.46 9.11
N GLY A 305 6.84 -3.40 7.83
CA GLY A 305 7.41 -4.27 6.79
C GLY A 305 6.51 -4.33 5.55
N TRP A 306 6.83 -5.20 4.62
CA TRP A 306 6.01 -5.46 3.43
C TRP A 306 5.33 -6.82 3.52
N PHE A 307 4.16 -6.87 4.15
CA PHE A 307 3.38 -8.10 4.38
C PHE A 307 2.19 -8.15 3.41
N VAL A 308 2.48 -8.25 2.13
CA VAL A 308 1.44 -8.25 1.08
C VAL A 308 1.39 -9.58 0.36
N GLY A 309 0.21 -10.17 0.35
CA GLY A 309 -0.13 -11.30 -0.49
C GLY A 309 -1.12 -10.91 -1.58
N LEU A 310 -1.17 -11.74 -2.61
CA LEU A 310 -2.09 -11.61 -3.72
C LEU A 310 -3.12 -12.73 -3.68
N HIS A 311 -4.33 -12.43 -4.13
CA HIS A 311 -5.36 -13.45 -4.32
C HIS A 311 -6.20 -13.14 -5.57
N PRO A 312 -6.77 -14.15 -6.24
CA PRO A 312 -7.75 -13.93 -7.28
C PRO A 312 -8.99 -13.22 -6.73
N VAL A 313 -9.59 -12.36 -7.52
CA VAL A 313 -10.92 -11.79 -7.28
C VAL A 313 -11.75 -12.01 -8.53
N HIS A 314 -12.82 -12.78 -8.39
CA HIS A 314 -13.76 -13.04 -9.47
C HIS A 314 -15.19 -13.02 -8.92
N ILE A 315 -15.89 -11.91 -9.12
CA ILE A 315 -17.22 -11.68 -8.57
C ILE A 315 -18.20 -11.47 -9.71
N PRO A 316 -19.13 -12.41 -9.95
CA PRO A 316 -20.19 -12.25 -10.93
C PRO A 316 -21.06 -11.03 -10.61
N ALA A 317 -21.40 -10.26 -11.64
CA ALA A 317 -22.36 -9.16 -11.57
C ALA A 317 -22.87 -8.89 -12.98
N HIS A 318 -24.12 -8.43 -13.10
CA HIS A 318 -24.69 -8.01 -14.36
C HIS A 318 -25.36 -6.63 -14.19
N PRO A 319 -25.58 -5.88 -15.27
CA PRO A 319 -26.31 -4.60 -15.19
C PRO A 319 -27.67 -4.78 -14.51
N GLY A 320 -27.96 -3.97 -13.50
CA GLY A 320 -29.19 -4.04 -12.74
C GLY A 320 -29.25 -5.12 -11.64
N ALA A 321 -28.16 -5.87 -11.40
CA ALA A 321 -28.10 -6.83 -10.29
C ALA A 321 -28.31 -6.13 -8.93
N ALA A 322 -28.99 -6.83 -8.01
CA ALA A 322 -29.22 -6.31 -6.68
C ALA A 322 -27.91 -6.32 -5.84
N PHE A 323 -27.73 -5.29 -5.01
CA PHE A 323 -26.58 -5.23 -4.11
C PHE A 323 -26.49 -6.44 -3.18
N ALA A 324 -27.62 -6.92 -2.63
CA ALA A 324 -27.63 -8.03 -1.69
C ALA A 324 -27.10 -9.32 -2.32
N ASP A 325 -27.50 -9.63 -3.56
CA ASP A 325 -27.06 -10.84 -4.28
C ASP A 325 -25.55 -10.75 -4.59
N THR A 326 -25.12 -9.59 -5.09
CA THR A 326 -23.71 -9.34 -5.40
C THR A 326 -22.84 -9.35 -4.13
N LEU A 327 -23.36 -8.86 -3.00
CA LEU A 327 -22.70 -8.92 -1.69
C LEU A 327 -22.47 -10.37 -1.24
N ALA A 328 -23.48 -11.24 -1.40
CA ALA A 328 -23.34 -12.66 -1.05
C ALA A 328 -22.22 -13.33 -1.86
N LEU A 329 -22.14 -13.04 -3.17
CA LEU A 329 -21.08 -13.54 -4.05
C LEU A 329 -19.70 -12.98 -3.65
N ALA A 330 -19.59 -11.69 -3.38
CA ALA A 330 -18.37 -11.06 -2.94
C ALA A 330 -17.89 -11.60 -1.58
N ALA A 331 -18.83 -11.85 -0.66
CA ALA A 331 -18.50 -12.44 0.64
C ALA A 331 -18.01 -13.90 0.49
N ALA A 332 -18.63 -14.69 -0.40
CA ALA A 332 -18.18 -16.04 -0.72
C ALA A 332 -16.76 -16.02 -1.31
N GLU A 333 -16.49 -15.11 -2.25
CA GLU A 333 -15.17 -14.97 -2.87
C GLU A 333 -14.08 -14.62 -1.85
N LEU A 334 -14.34 -13.69 -0.94
CA LEU A 334 -13.38 -13.32 0.10
C LEU A 334 -13.14 -14.47 1.11
N ARG A 335 -14.12 -15.35 1.36
CA ARG A 335 -13.92 -16.52 2.21
C ARG A 335 -13.01 -17.57 1.58
N ARG A 336 -12.92 -17.62 0.25
CA ARG A 336 -12.02 -18.52 -0.50
C ARG A 336 -10.56 -18.02 -0.52
N ARG A 337 -10.27 -16.88 0.08
CA ARG A 337 -8.93 -16.29 0.11
C ARG A 337 -7.96 -17.21 0.86
N PRO A 338 -6.80 -17.56 0.27
CA PRO A 338 -5.82 -18.39 0.94
C PRO A 338 -5.18 -17.62 2.11
N PRO A 339 -4.94 -18.28 3.22
CA PRO A 339 -4.27 -17.65 4.35
C PRO A 339 -2.74 -17.53 4.14
N GLY A 340 -2.18 -16.42 4.55
CA GLY A 340 -0.80 -16.26 4.96
C GLY A 340 0.29 -16.22 3.87
N PRO A 341 1.50 -16.66 4.20
CA PRO A 341 2.73 -16.43 3.41
C PRO A 341 2.75 -17.04 2.01
N GLY A 342 1.97 -18.10 1.75
CA GLY A 342 1.85 -18.75 0.43
C GLY A 342 1.23 -17.88 -0.66
N SER A 343 0.75 -16.69 -0.34
CA SER A 343 0.14 -15.75 -1.29
C SER A 343 1.10 -14.67 -1.80
N SER A 344 2.39 -14.74 -1.50
CA SER A 344 3.37 -13.80 -2.06
C SER A 344 3.52 -13.96 -3.58
N LEU A 345 3.71 -12.85 -4.31
CA LEU A 345 3.86 -12.86 -5.77
C LEU A 345 4.92 -13.85 -6.28
N PRO A 346 6.13 -13.93 -5.68
CA PRO A 346 7.13 -14.89 -6.11
C PRO A 346 6.71 -16.34 -5.91
N HIS A 347 5.95 -16.63 -4.85
CA HIS A 347 5.45 -17.98 -4.58
C HIS A 347 4.37 -18.37 -5.62
N ILE A 348 3.44 -17.47 -5.92
CA ILE A 348 2.41 -17.67 -6.95
C ILE A 348 3.06 -17.88 -8.32
N SER A 349 4.06 -17.07 -8.69
CA SER A 349 4.78 -17.21 -9.96
C SER A 349 5.47 -18.58 -10.07
N ARG A 350 6.09 -19.04 -8.97
CA ARG A 350 6.71 -20.38 -8.90
C ARG A 350 5.66 -21.49 -9.02
N MET A 351 4.56 -21.38 -8.28
CA MET A 351 3.46 -22.35 -8.32
C MET A 351 2.87 -22.50 -9.71
N LEU A 352 2.70 -21.39 -10.42
CA LEU A 352 2.16 -21.36 -11.79
C LEU A 352 3.22 -21.62 -12.87
N ARG A 353 4.51 -21.74 -12.49
CA ARG A 353 5.67 -21.88 -13.39
C ARG A 353 5.73 -20.78 -14.47
N ARG A 354 5.33 -19.57 -14.10
CA ARG A 354 5.33 -18.38 -14.98
C ARG A 354 5.34 -17.11 -14.17
N GLU A 355 5.87 -16.04 -14.72
CA GLU A 355 5.75 -14.73 -14.10
C GLU A 355 4.30 -14.22 -14.12
N VAL A 356 3.90 -13.67 -12.99
CA VAL A 356 2.59 -13.05 -12.82
C VAL A 356 2.78 -11.55 -12.70
N HIS A 357 2.19 -10.80 -13.62
CA HIS A 357 2.23 -9.34 -13.64
C HIS A 357 0.82 -8.80 -13.41
N PRO A 358 0.47 -8.34 -12.20
CA PRO A 358 -0.85 -7.80 -11.91
C PRO A 358 -1.12 -6.53 -12.72
N ARG A 359 -2.21 -6.53 -13.52
CA ARG A 359 -2.61 -5.39 -14.36
C ARG A 359 -3.79 -4.61 -13.82
N PHE A 360 -4.75 -5.28 -13.21
CA PHE A 360 -5.86 -4.65 -12.50
C PHE A 360 -5.86 -5.15 -11.06
N VAL A 361 -5.58 -4.25 -10.14
CA VAL A 361 -5.37 -4.57 -8.72
C VAL A 361 -6.38 -3.84 -7.87
N VAL A 362 -7.00 -4.56 -6.94
CA VAL A 362 -7.92 -3.99 -5.96
C VAL A 362 -7.44 -4.27 -4.54
N SER A 363 -7.58 -3.30 -3.66
CA SER A 363 -7.16 -3.42 -2.26
C SER A 363 -8.16 -2.72 -1.34
N TYR A 364 -8.43 -3.34 -0.19
CA TYR A 364 -9.15 -2.72 0.90
C TYR A 364 -8.27 -2.65 2.15
N LEU A 365 -8.18 -1.47 2.76
CA LEU A 365 -7.42 -1.23 3.98
C LEU A 365 -8.27 -0.47 4.99
N ASP A 366 -8.46 -1.05 6.20
CA ASP A 366 -9.06 -0.36 7.33
C ASP A 366 -7.96 0.16 8.27
N VAL A 367 -7.59 1.43 8.09
CA VAL A 367 -6.48 2.05 8.86
C VAL A 367 -6.83 2.28 10.34
N ARG A 368 -8.09 2.11 10.75
CA ARG A 368 -8.50 2.18 12.16
C ARG A 368 -8.04 0.94 12.95
N ARG A 369 -7.66 -0.14 12.24
CA ARG A 369 -7.21 -1.42 12.80
C ARG A 369 -5.71 -1.55 12.94
N VAL A 370 -4.96 -0.50 12.61
CA VAL A 370 -3.51 -0.51 12.82
C VAL A 370 -3.19 -0.53 14.31
N VAL A 371 -2.08 -1.18 14.65
CA VAL A 371 -1.63 -1.27 16.04
C VAL A 371 -1.03 0.06 16.48
N GLY A 372 -1.38 0.52 17.67
CA GLY A 372 -0.95 1.80 18.23
C GLY A 372 -1.95 2.93 17.93
N THR A 373 -1.46 4.16 17.92
CA THR A 373 -2.26 5.35 17.65
C THR A 373 -2.64 5.41 16.17
N PRO A 374 -3.96 5.37 15.83
CA PRO A 374 -4.38 5.41 14.43
C PRO A 374 -3.99 6.71 13.74
N PRO A 375 -3.87 6.70 12.38
CA PRO A 375 -3.61 7.91 11.63
C PRO A 375 -4.76 8.90 11.78
N ARG A 376 -4.41 10.19 11.77
CA ARG A 376 -5.39 11.28 11.85
C ARG A 376 -6.00 11.56 10.47
N PRO A 377 -7.16 12.22 10.41
CA PRO A 377 -7.82 12.54 9.15
C PRO A 377 -6.98 13.38 8.17
N GLU A 378 -6.06 14.18 8.69
CA GLU A 378 -5.15 15.01 7.89
C GLU A 378 -3.90 14.29 7.39
N ASP A 379 -3.58 13.10 7.91
CA ASP A 379 -2.44 12.31 7.44
C ASP A 379 -2.68 11.82 6.00
N ARG A 380 -1.66 11.90 5.15
CA ARG A 380 -1.78 11.58 3.73
C ARG A 380 -0.77 10.54 3.31
N MET A 381 -1.23 9.49 2.62
CA MET A 381 -0.34 8.57 1.93
C MET A 381 0.17 9.20 0.64
N LEU A 382 1.46 9.04 0.37
CA LEU A 382 2.20 9.62 -0.75
C LEU A 382 2.74 8.50 -1.63
N ARG A 383 3.00 8.82 -2.89
CA ARG A 383 3.58 7.86 -3.86
C ARG A 383 4.48 8.58 -4.85
N SER A 384 5.53 7.88 -5.29
CA SER A 384 6.37 8.33 -6.40
C SER A 384 5.58 8.46 -7.70
N ARG A 385 6.08 9.29 -8.59
CA ARG A 385 5.66 9.27 -9.99
C ARG A 385 6.36 8.10 -10.66
N ILE A 386 5.59 7.19 -11.22
CA ILE A 386 6.13 6.06 -11.97
C ILE A 386 5.60 6.09 -13.40
N HIS A 387 6.33 5.45 -14.28
CA HIS A 387 5.88 5.11 -15.61
C HIS A 387 5.38 3.67 -15.62
N GLY A 388 4.25 3.43 -16.22
CA GLY A 388 3.65 2.11 -16.30
C GLY A 388 2.96 1.95 -17.65
N ALA A 389 2.76 0.73 -18.09
CA ALA A 389 2.04 0.48 -19.32
C ALA A 389 0.53 0.53 -19.09
N ALA A 390 -0.08 -0.57 -18.67
CA ALA A 390 -1.53 -0.71 -18.60
C ALA A 390 -2.02 -1.09 -17.19
N GLU A 391 -1.23 -0.83 -16.17
CA GLU A 391 -1.60 -1.19 -14.79
C GLU A 391 -2.58 -0.16 -14.21
N VAL A 392 -3.64 -0.68 -13.60
CA VAL A 392 -4.60 0.12 -12.83
C VAL A 392 -4.70 -0.44 -11.42
N TYR A 393 -4.53 0.43 -10.44
CA TYR A 393 -4.66 0.10 -9.03
C TYR A 393 -5.85 0.85 -8.43
N VAL A 394 -6.65 0.14 -7.64
CA VAL A 394 -7.77 0.68 -6.88
C VAL A 394 -7.54 0.38 -5.41
N TRP A 395 -7.51 1.42 -4.59
CA TRP A 395 -7.43 1.32 -3.14
C TRP A 395 -8.69 1.89 -2.53
N LEU A 396 -9.36 1.09 -1.72
CA LEU A 396 -10.47 1.46 -0.88
C LEU A 396 -9.96 1.56 0.55
N THR A 397 -9.95 2.75 1.12
CA THR A 397 -9.42 2.96 2.48
C THR A 397 -10.52 3.41 3.41
N ARG A 398 -10.68 2.68 4.52
CA ARG A 398 -11.55 3.03 5.64
C ARG A 398 -10.75 3.73 6.73
N SER A 399 -11.21 4.90 7.12
CA SER A 399 -10.69 5.69 8.25
C SER A 399 -11.85 6.12 9.15
N GLU A 400 -11.57 6.82 10.26
CA GLU A 400 -12.61 7.45 11.07
C GLU A 400 -13.43 8.48 10.27
N ARG A 401 -12.80 9.14 9.33
CA ARG A 401 -13.44 10.11 8.43
C ARG A 401 -14.44 9.48 7.45
N GLY A 402 -14.34 8.16 7.19
CA GLY A 402 -15.20 7.47 6.26
C GLY A 402 -14.46 6.52 5.33
N VAL A 403 -15.00 6.31 4.13
CA VAL A 403 -14.40 5.49 3.07
C VAL A 403 -14.04 6.37 1.88
N HIS A 404 -12.79 6.27 1.43
CA HIS A 404 -12.39 6.87 0.17
C HIS A 404 -11.84 5.83 -0.82
N LEU A 405 -12.01 6.14 -2.08
CA LEU A 405 -11.41 5.44 -3.20
C LEU A 405 -10.24 6.28 -3.73
N SER A 406 -9.09 5.66 -3.93
CA SER A 406 -8.00 6.22 -4.72
C SER A 406 -7.62 5.27 -5.84
N MET A 407 -7.24 5.80 -6.99
CA MET A 407 -6.80 5.02 -8.15
C MET A 407 -5.49 5.56 -8.68
N ARG A 408 -4.71 4.66 -9.29
CA ARG A 408 -3.55 4.99 -10.11
C ARG A 408 -3.70 4.31 -11.47
N PHE A 409 -3.46 5.03 -12.54
CA PHE A 409 -3.71 4.59 -13.91
C PHE A 409 -2.85 5.40 -14.91
N PRO A 410 -2.64 4.91 -16.15
CA PRO A 410 -1.91 5.64 -17.19
C PRO A 410 -2.50 7.01 -17.48
N ASP A 411 -1.66 8.03 -17.58
CA ASP A 411 -2.07 9.42 -17.80
C ASP A 411 -2.38 9.70 -19.28
N THR A 412 -3.50 9.15 -19.75
CA THR A 412 -4.04 9.39 -21.09
C THR A 412 -5.43 10.03 -21.02
N GLY A 413 -5.85 10.74 -22.06
CA GLY A 413 -7.21 11.30 -22.13
C GLY A 413 -8.29 10.22 -22.07
N VAL A 414 -8.06 9.05 -22.70
CA VAL A 414 -8.96 7.91 -22.70
C VAL A 414 -9.10 7.32 -21.29
N ALA A 415 -7.96 7.09 -20.61
CA ALA A 415 -7.97 6.55 -19.26
C ALA A 415 -8.63 7.53 -18.27
N ARG A 416 -8.32 8.83 -18.32
CA ARG A 416 -8.96 9.85 -17.47
C ARG A 416 -10.49 9.84 -17.62
N ALA A 417 -11.00 9.76 -18.85
CA ALA A 417 -12.43 9.69 -19.12
C ALA A 417 -13.04 8.37 -18.60
N GLY A 418 -12.41 7.23 -18.89
CA GLY A 418 -12.85 5.90 -18.46
C GLY A 418 -12.88 5.76 -16.94
N VAL A 419 -11.77 6.11 -16.28
CA VAL A 419 -11.67 6.10 -14.81
C VAL A 419 -12.67 7.05 -14.17
N GLY A 420 -12.90 8.23 -14.75
CA GLY A 420 -13.92 9.15 -14.29
C GLY A 420 -15.34 8.55 -14.33
N ARG A 421 -15.70 7.81 -15.41
CA ARG A 421 -16.98 7.09 -15.47
C ARG A 421 -17.05 5.98 -14.41
N PHE A 422 -16.01 5.17 -14.29
CA PHE A 422 -15.93 4.10 -13.30
C PHE A 422 -16.07 4.62 -11.86
N VAL A 423 -15.33 5.66 -11.46
CA VAL A 423 -15.42 6.27 -10.12
C VAL A 423 -16.83 6.78 -9.81
N ARG A 424 -17.51 7.40 -10.80
CA ARG A 424 -18.91 7.81 -10.63
C ARG A 424 -19.85 6.63 -10.47
N ALA A 425 -19.66 5.54 -11.22
CA ALA A 425 -20.47 4.33 -11.09
C ALA A 425 -20.28 3.66 -9.71
N VAL A 426 -19.05 3.55 -9.23
CA VAL A 426 -18.77 3.07 -7.87
C VAL A 426 -19.48 3.93 -6.82
N ALA A 427 -19.39 5.24 -6.93
CA ALA A 427 -20.07 6.13 -5.99
C ALA A 427 -21.60 5.98 -6.02
N ARG A 428 -22.21 5.76 -7.21
CA ARG A 428 -23.65 5.46 -7.35
C ARG A 428 -24.00 4.12 -6.69
N ALA A 429 -23.22 3.05 -6.95
CA ALA A 429 -23.45 1.74 -6.37
C ALA A 429 -23.39 1.78 -4.84
N VAL A 430 -22.40 2.46 -4.27
CA VAL A 430 -22.26 2.67 -2.82
C VAL A 430 -23.46 3.44 -2.25
N ALA A 431 -23.88 4.53 -2.91
CA ALA A 431 -25.03 5.31 -2.48
C ALA A 431 -26.35 4.53 -2.55
N MET A 432 -26.51 3.66 -3.55
CA MET A 432 -27.68 2.76 -3.65
C MET A 432 -27.69 1.71 -2.54
N ALA A 433 -26.54 1.11 -2.23
CA ALA A 433 -26.41 0.15 -1.14
C ALA A 433 -26.77 0.77 0.22
N CYS A 434 -26.40 2.03 0.47
CA CYS A 434 -26.82 2.74 1.70
C CYS A 434 -28.32 2.97 1.76
N ARG A 435 -28.98 3.37 0.67
CA ARG A 435 -30.45 3.60 0.63
C ARG A 435 -31.27 2.32 0.83
N GLY A 436 -30.80 1.19 0.27
CA GLY A 436 -31.44 -0.10 0.48
C GLY A 436 -31.40 -0.55 1.95
N ALA A 437 -30.36 -0.15 2.68
CA ALA A 437 -30.24 -0.41 4.11
C ALA A 437 -31.25 0.40 4.96
N ASP A 438 -31.49 1.65 4.59
CA ASP A 438 -32.45 2.52 5.30
C ASP A 438 -33.91 2.00 5.11
N ALA A 439 -34.21 1.41 3.96
CA ALA A 439 -35.54 0.85 3.65
C ALA A 439 -35.85 -0.44 4.45
N VAL A 440 -34.83 -1.22 4.84
CA VAL A 440 -34.99 -2.46 5.62
C VAL A 440 -35.07 -2.18 7.12
N SER A 441 -34.65 -1.01 7.57
CA SER A 441 -34.56 -0.64 9.01
C SER A 441 -35.83 0.02 9.57
N VAL A 442 -36.90 0.18 8.78
CA VAL A 442 -38.20 0.69 9.26
C VAL A 442 -39.06 -0.53 9.64
N PRO A 443 -39.25 -0.87 10.93
CA PRO A 443 -40.23 -1.86 11.31
C PRO A 443 -41.63 -1.34 10.99
N ALA A 444 -42.46 -2.17 10.41
CA ALA A 444 -43.86 -1.91 10.16
C ALA A 444 -44.65 -1.69 11.45
#